data_f47032a7a84dd631b86bc7cf95db86f7
#
_entry.id   f47032a7a84dd631b86bc7cf95db86f7
#
_cell.length_a   1.000
_cell.length_b   1.000
_cell.length_c   1.000
_cell.angle_alpha   90.00
_cell.angle_beta   90.00
_cell.angle_gamma   90.00
#
_symmetry.space_group_name_H-M   'P 1'
#
loop_
_entity.id
_entity.type
_entity.pdbx_description
1 polymer ?
#
loop_
_entity_poly.entity_id
_entity_poly.type
_entity_poly.pdbx_seq_one_letter_code
_entity_poly.pdbx_strand_id
1 'polypeptide(L)'
;MTRSAQEPRAGYLGFVAHEFRNPLATALWCAELLGRIPPEERAGARGAKLATLALRAVRRVSSLVEDHLLAERLAAEGIPVKIEPVALREVAAEAGERAAPAGGLSLAVPDGATVPADRALLSMVVEALVDASGRDGAPVRVEASAAGGALRLGVRGASQPPDALDLPRKGTLSAGSPRPLGLVMASAAARAMGLALRADGELLELAWPASAAAERPGTSHP
;
A
#
# COMPACT_ATOMS: atom_id res chain seq x y z
N MET A 1 -4.24 -4.04 37.08
CA MET A 1 -3.07 -4.01 36.21
C MET A 1 -3.52 -4.00 34.74
N THR A 2 -3.94 -2.83 34.21
CA THR A 2 -4.56 -2.70 32.87
C THR A 2 -3.97 -1.51 32.09
N ARG A 3 -2.65 -1.29 32.18
CA ARG A 3 -1.98 -0.16 31.51
C ARG A 3 -1.25 -0.49 30.20
N SER A 4 -1.17 -1.78 29.82
CA SER A 4 -0.26 -2.20 28.72
C SER A 4 -0.87 -2.17 27.30
N ALA A 5 -2.19 -2.12 27.15
CA ALA A 5 -2.84 -2.18 25.82
C ALA A 5 -3.18 -0.81 25.18
N GLN A 6 -3.17 0.27 25.98
CA GLN A 6 -3.55 1.61 25.50
C GLN A 6 -2.40 2.44 24.90
N GLU A 7 -1.13 2.14 25.23
CA GLU A 7 0.02 2.90 24.73
C GLU A 7 0.32 2.75 23.25
N PRO A 8 0.21 1.55 22.62
CA PRO A 8 0.40 1.39 21.17
C PRO A 8 -0.65 2.15 20.35
N ARG A 9 -1.90 2.19 20.85
CA ARG A 9 -3.03 2.83 20.17
C ARG A 9 -2.90 4.36 20.09
N ALA A 10 -2.38 5.00 21.12
CA ALA A 10 -2.16 6.45 21.15
C ALA A 10 -1.06 6.91 20.17
N GLY A 11 0.02 6.11 20.02
CA GLY A 11 1.06 6.35 19.02
C GLY A 11 0.54 6.20 17.59
N TYR A 12 -0.27 5.19 17.35
CA TYR A 12 -0.89 4.93 16.06
C TYR A 12 -1.84 6.07 15.62
N LEU A 13 -2.75 6.51 16.50
CA LEU A 13 -3.65 7.62 16.19
C LEU A 13 -2.91 8.94 15.89
N GLY A 14 -1.81 9.22 16.62
CA GLY A 14 -0.95 10.37 16.33
C GLY A 14 -0.30 10.28 14.94
N PHE A 15 0.13 9.11 14.55
CA PHE A 15 0.69 8.84 13.23
C PHE A 15 -0.36 9.00 12.12
N VAL A 16 -1.53 8.38 12.27
CA VAL A 16 -2.66 8.52 11.33
C VAL A 16 -3.06 9.98 11.15
N ALA A 17 -3.15 10.74 12.25
CA ALA A 17 -3.44 12.17 12.20
C ALA A 17 -2.36 12.97 11.43
N HIS A 18 -1.09 12.57 11.53
CA HIS A 18 0.00 13.19 10.78
C HIS A 18 -0.10 12.91 9.28
N GLU A 19 -0.37 11.66 8.91
CA GLU A 19 -0.53 11.24 7.50
C GLU A 19 -1.74 11.91 6.83
N PHE A 20 -2.81 12.18 7.56
CA PHE A 20 -3.95 12.95 7.03
C PHE A 20 -3.65 14.45 6.88
N ARG A 21 -2.84 15.03 7.76
CA ARG A 21 -2.58 16.47 7.76
C ARG A 21 -1.95 16.95 6.47
N ASN A 22 -1.00 16.21 5.92
CA ASN A 22 -0.27 16.60 4.72
C ASN A 22 -1.15 16.70 3.47
N PRO A 23 -1.93 15.67 3.09
CA PRO A 23 -2.82 15.79 1.94
C PRO A 23 -3.96 16.78 2.18
N LEU A 24 -4.50 16.89 3.40
CA LEU A 24 -5.51 17.89 3.73
C LEU A 24 -4.97 19.32 3.57
N ALA A 25 -3.75 19.59 4.06
CA ALA A 25 -3.10 20.88 3.87
C ALA A 25 -2.87 21.19 2.39
N THR A 26 -2.45 20.21 1.61
CA THR A 26 -2.28 20.36 0.13
C THR A 26 -3.60 20.69 -0.54
N ALA A 27 -4.68 19.96 -0.22
CA ALA A 27 -6.00 20.19 -0.79
C ALA A 27 -6.53 21.60 -0.44
N LEU A 28 -6.40 21.97 0.84
CA LEU A 28 -6.80 23.29 1.33
C LEU A 28 -6.04 24.41 0.64
N TRP A 29 -4.71 24.29 0.59
CA TRP A 29 -3.86 25.28 -0.08
C TRP A 29 -4.21 25.45 -1.57
N CYS A 30 -4.43 24.34 -2.30
CA CYS A 30 -4.85 24.39 -3.69
C CYS A 30 -6.23 25.08 -3.84
N ALA A 31 -7.17 24.78 -2.96
CA ALA A 31 -8.49 25.40 -2.96
C ALA A 31 -8.42 26.91 -2.67
N GLU A 32 -7.62 27.32 -1.68
CA GLU A 32 -7.38 28.74 -1.37
C GLU A 32 -6.75 29.49 -2.55
N LEU A 33 -5.75 28.90 -3.22
CA LEU A 33 -5.15 29.49 -4.39
C LEU A 33 -6.15 29.63 -5.54
N LEU A 34 -6.98 28.60 -5.78
CA LEU A 34 -8.05 28.67 -6.78
C LEU A 34 -9.04 29.80 -6.49
N GLY A 35 -9.30 30.08 -5.21
CA GLY A 35 -10.15 31.20 -4.79
C GLY A 35 -9.52 32.59 -5.02
N ARG A 36 -8.18 32.67 -5.02
CA ARG A 36 -7.42 33.93 -5.09
C ARG A 36 -6.97 34.33 -6.50
N ILE A 37 -6.81 33.36 -7.42
CA ILE A 37 -6.38 33.64 -8.79
C ILE A 37 -7.53 34.25 -9.63
N PRO A 38 -7.22 35.11 -10.61
CA PRO A 38 -8.18 35.70 -11.51
C PRO A 38 -8.98 34.65 -12.31
N PRO A 39 -10.21 34.95 -12.74
CA PRO A 39 -11.05 33.99 -13.48
C PRO A 39 -10.38 33.42 -14.72
N GLU A 40 -9.59 34.21 -15.44
CA GLU A 40 -8.88 33.83 -16.67
C GLU A 40 -7.79 32.79 -16.36
N GLU A 41 -7.03 32.97 -15.30
CA GLU A 41 -6.02 32.02 -14.87
C GLU A 41 -6.67 30.74 -14.28
N ARG A 42 -7.84 30.90 -13.63
CA ARG A 42 -8.60 29.76 -13.09
C ARG A 42 -9.12 28.87 -14.19
N ALA A 43 -9.56 29.42 -15.30
CA ALA A 43 -9.99 28.67 -16.49
C ALA A 43 -8.83 28.07 -17.28
N GLY A 44 -7.59 28.52 -17.03
CA GLY A 44 -6.40 28.09 -17.75
C GLY A 44 -5.66 26.91 -17.13
N ALA A 45 -4.47 26.61 -17.67
CA ALA A 45 -3.62 25.48 -17.24
C ALA A 45 -3.25 25.51 -15.75
N ARG A 46 -3.08 26.72 -15.17
CA ARG A 46 -2.79 26.88 -13.74
C ARG A 46 -3.93 26.39 -12.86
N GLY A 47 -5.16 26.80 -13.20
CA GLY A 47 -6.35 26.34 -12.49
C GLY A 47 -6.57 24.84 -12.61
N ALA A 48 -6.40 24.28 -13.82
CA ALA A 48 -6.49 22.84 -14.06
C ALA A 48 -5.46 22.06 -13.23
N LYS A 49 -4.21 22.56 -13.13
CA LYS A 49 -3.16 21.94 -12.31
C LYS A 49 -3.50 21.96 -10.82
N LEU A 50 -3.98 23.09 -10.30
CA LEU A 50 -4.37 23.21 -8.89
C LEU A 50 -5.56 22.29 -8.56
N ALA A 51 -6.58 22.24 -9.43
CA ALA A 51 -7.71 21.33 -9.28
C ALA A 51 -7.30 19.87 -9.27
N THR A 52 -6.38 19.49 -10.17
CA THR A 52 -5.82 18.12 -10.22
C THR A 52 -5.07 17.77 -8.94
N LEU A 53 -4.24 18.69 -8.42
CA LEU A 53 -3.52 18.48 -7.18
C LEU A 53 -4.47 18.36 -5.97
N ALA A 54 -5.48 19.23 -5.89
CA ALA A 54 -6.50 19.15 -4.85
C ALA A 54 -7.25 17.81 -4.89
N LEU A 55 -7.67 17.37 -6.08
CA LEU A 55 -8.37 16.11 -6.27
C LEU A 55 -7.51 14.90 -5.87
N ARG A 56 -6.23 14.90 -6.26
CA ARG A 56 -5.28 13.85 -5.82
C ARG A 56 -5.15 13.82 -4.30
N ALA A 57 -5.01 14.98 -3.67
CA ALA A 57 -4.89 15.10 -2.23
C ALA A 57 -6.13 14.59 -1.50
N VAL A 58 -7.34 14.93 -1.97
CA VAL A 58 -8.60 14.42 -1.41
C VAL A 58 -8.73 12.92 -1.60
N ARG A 59 -8.41 12.38 -2.78
CA ARG A 59 -8.41 10.93 -3.03
C ARG A 59 -7.44 10.20 -2.10
N ARG A 60 -6.28 10.79 -1.84
CA ARG A 60 -5.33 10.22 -0.87
C ARG A 60 -5.91 10.16 0.54
N VAL A 61 -6.65 11.20 0.98
CA VAL A 61 -7.34 11.16 2.28
C VAL A 61 -8.38 10.06 2.31
N SER A 62 -9.19 9.91 1.25
CA SER A 62 -10.20 8.84 1.17
C SER A 62 -9.57 7.45 1.28
N SER A 63 -8.51 7.20 0.52
CA SER A 63 -7.74 5.94 0.61
C SER A 63 -7.21 5.69 2.03
N LEU A 64 -6.61 6.70 2.67
CA LEU A 64 -6.11 6.57 4.05
C LEU A 64 -7.22 6.25 5.07
N VAL A 65 -8.43 6.81 4.87
CA VAL A 65 -9.59 6.49 5.72
C VAL A 65 -10.03 5.05 5.52
N GLU A 66 -10.15 4.61 4.27
CA GLU A 66 -10.53 3.22 3.93
C GLU A 66 -9.52 2.22 4.48
N ASP A 67 -8.23 2.48 4.29
CA ASP A 67 -7.14 1.68 4.84
C ASP A 67 -7.21 1.60 6.36
N HIS A 68 -7.42 2.75 7.03
CA HIS A 68 -7.54 2.79 8.48
C HIS A 68 -8.74 1.98 8.98
N LEU A 69 -9.92 2.16 8.37
CA LEU A 69 -11.11 1.41 8.73
C LEU A 69 -10.94 -0.10 8.51
N LEU A 70 -10.27 -0.48 7.43
CA LEU A 70 -9.96 -1.88 7.16
C LEU A 70 -9.01 -2.46 8.21
N ALA A 71 -7.99 -1.69 8.61
CA ALA A 71 -7.07 -2.13 9.67
C ALA A 71 -7.74 -2.33 11.02
N GLU A 72 -8.56 -1.36 11.42
CA GLU A 72 -9.30 -1.48 12.67
C GLU A 72 -10.23 -2.71 12.63
N ARG A 73 -10.85 -3.00 11.50
CA ARG A 73 -11.65 -4.22 11.32
C ARG A 73 -10.80 -5.48 11.38
N LEU A 74 -9.63 -5.51 10.74
CA LEU A 74 -8.70 -6.64 10.80
C LEU A 74 -8.15 -6.87 12.22
N ALA A 75 -7.94 -5.79 12.99
CA ALA A 75 -7.46 -5.84 14.37
C ALA A 75 -8.54 -6.22 15.39
N ALA A 76 -9.82 -5.90 15.11
CA ALA A 76 -10.96 -6.11 16.01
C ALA A 76 -11.55 -7.51 16.00
N GLU A 77 -10.89 -8.50 15.41
CA GLU A 77 -11.34 -9.90 15.28
C GLU A 77 -12.50 -10.10 14.29
N GLY A 78 -12.21 -10.54 13.11
CA GLY A 78 -13.15 -11.31 12.34
C GLY A 78 -13.72 -10.70 11.08
N ILE A 79 -12.95 -10.05 10.25
CA ILE A 79 -13.30 -10.08 8.83
C ILE A 79 -12.97 -11.49 8.35
N PRO A 80 -13.94 -12.28 7.88
CA PRO A 80 -13.65 -13.55 7.25
C PRO A 80 -12.80 -13.29 6.02
N VAL A 81 -11.52 -13.67 6.06
CA VAL A 81 -10.62 -13.59 4.91
C VAL A 81 -11.07 -14.65 3.90
N LYS A 82 -11.49 -14.23 2.71
CA LYS A 82 -11.95 -15.12 1.65
C LYS A 82 -10.76 -15.53 0.79
N ILE A 83 -10.13 -16.63 1.13
CA ILE A 83 -9.03 -17.17 0.34
C ILE A 83 -9.59 -17.85 -0.93
N GLU A 84 -9.19 -17.32 -2.08
CA GLU A 84 -9.54 -17.86 -3.40
C GLU A 84 -8.33 -17.78 -4.35
N PRO A 85 -8.30 -18.53 -5.47
CA PRO A 85 -7.26 -18.38 -6.48
C PRO A 85 -7.31 -16.98 -7.12
N VAL A 86 -6.26 -16.18 -6.98
CA VAL A 86 -6.16 -14.81 -7.51
C VAL A 86 -5.07 -14.73 -8.55
N ALA A 87 -5.37 -14.16 -9.73
CA ALA A 87 -4.41 -13.90 -10.79
C ALA A 87 -3.46 -12.77 -10.37
N LEU A 88 -2.21 -13.12 -10.06
CA LEU A 88 -1.23 -12.21 -9.47
C LEU A 88 -0.87 -11.06 -10.42
N ARG A 89 -0.75 -11.36 -11.72
CA ARG A 89 -0.43 -10.36 -12.74
C ARG A 89 -1.51 -9.28 -12.89
N GLU A 90 -2.78 -9.67 -12.83
CA GLU A 90 -3.90 -8.72 -12.86
C GLU A 90 -3.86 -7.76 -11.69
N VAL A 91 -3.70 -8.30 -10.47
CA VAL A 91 -3.60 -7.47 -9.26
C VAL A 91 -2.40 -6.52 -9.32
N ALA A 92 -1.25 -6.98 -9.82
CA ALA A 92 -0.07 -6.13 -9.97
C ALA A 92 -0.27 -5.01 -11.01
N ALA A 93 -0.96 -5.30 -12.12
CA ALA A 93 -1.28 -4.31 -13.15
C ALA A 93 -2.27 -3.26 -12.61
N GLU A 94 -3.37 -3.68 -12.00
CA GLU A 94 -4.36 -2.79 -11.38
C GLU A 94 -3.75 -1.90 -10.30
N ALA A 95 -2.87 -2.46 -9.46
CA ALA A 95 -2.15 -1.70 -8.44
C ALA A 95 -1.23 -0.63 -9.06
N GLY A 96 -0.55 -0.99 -10.16
CA GLY A 96 0.28 -0.05 -10.91
C GLY A 96 -0.51 1.10 -11.52
N GLU A 97 -1.71 0.83 -12.07
CA GLU A 97 -2.60 1.87 -12.60
C GLU A 97 -3.10 2.83 -11.51
N ARG A 98 -3.43 2.30 -10.33
CA ARG A 98 -3.92 3.12 -9.20
C ARG A 98 -2.82 3.94 -8.55
N ALA A 99 -1.66 3.34 -8.28
CA ALA A 99 -0.52 4.02 -7.68
C ALA A 99 0.14 4.99 -8.67
N ALA A 100 0.12 4.68 -9.98
CA ALA A 100 0.67 5.47 -11.07
C ALA A 100 2.06 6.08 -10.75
N PRO A 101 3.08 5.23 -10.46
CA PRO A 101 4.39 5.71 -10.05
C PRO A 101 5.03 6.58 -11.13
N ALA A 102 5.54 7.76 -10.75
CA ALA A 102 6.08 8.76 -11.70
C ALA A 102 7.28 8.23 -12.51
N GLY A 103 8.07 7.31 -11.92
CA GLY A 103 9.20 6.64 -12.57
C GLY A 103 8.81 5.50 -13.52
N GLY A 104 7.51 5.21 -13.63
CA GLY A 104 7.00 4.09 -14.43
C GLY A 104 6.99 2.76 -13.67
N LEU A 105 6.27 1.79 -14.24
CA LEU A 105 6.13 0.44 -13.70
C LEU A 105 6.57 -0.61 -14.72
N SER A 106 7.32 -1.61 -14.29
CA SER A 106 7.63 -2.81 -15.05
C SER A 106 7.13 -4.06 -14.34
N LEU A 107 6.47 -4.98 -15.07
CA LEU A 107 5.91 -6.21 -14.53
C LEU A 107 6.66 -7.43 -15.08
N ALA A 108 7.31 -8.18 -14.21
CA ALA A 108 7.94 -9.46 -14.48
C ALA A 108 7.19 -10.59 -13.74
N VAL A 109 5.87 -10.58 -13.86
CA VAL A 109 4.98 -11.59 -13.27
C VAL A 109 4.52 -12.51 -14.41
N PRO A 110 4.72 -13.84 -14.33
CA PRO A 110 4.29 -14.78 -15.36
C PRO A 110 2.78 -14.74 -15.62
N ASP A 111 2.38 -14.90 -16.88
CA ASP A 111 0.98 -15.07 -17.23
C ASP A 111 0.44 -16.36 -16.58
N GLY A 112 -0.77 -16.30 -16.04
CA GLY A 112 -1.40 -17.44 -15.38
C GLY A 112 -0.87 -17.75 -13.98
N ALA A 113 0.06 -16.97 -13.42
CA ALA A 113 0.46 -17.10 -12.02
C ALA A 113 -0.72 -16.79 -11.09
N THR A 114 -1.20 -17.82 -10.37
CA THR A 114 -2.28 -17.69 -9.38
C THR A 114 -1.76 -17.95 -7.98
N VAL A 115 -2.34 -17.25 -7.02
CA VAL A 115 -2.01 -17.38 -5.59
C VAL A 115 -3.27 -17.51 -4.75
N PRO A 116 -3.26 -18.29 -3.67
CA PRO A 116 -4.35 -18.29 -2.71
C PRO A 116 -4.29 -17.00 -1.90
N ALA A 117 -5.30 -16.14 -2.04
CA ALA A 117 -5.38 -14.87 -1.32
C ALA A 117 -6.84 -14.36 -1.28
N ASP A 118 -7.10 -13.42 -0.41
CA ASP A 118 -8.25 -12.53 -0.53
C ASP A 118 -7.90 -11.43 -1.55
N ARG A 119 -8.65 -11.37 -2.67
CA ARG A 119 -8.34 -10.43 -3.77
C ARG A 119 -8.32 -8.98 -3.30
N ALA A 120 -9.25 -8.57 -2.44
CA ALA A 120 -9.33 -7.19 -1.98
C ALA A 120 -8.14 -6.83 -1.09
N LEU A 121 -7.80 -7.71 -0.14
CA LEU A 121 -6.64 -7.52 0.74
C LEU A 121 -5.32 -7.57 -0.04
N LEU A 122 -5.17 -8.52 -0.98
CA LEU A 122 -3.98 -8.61 -1.82
C LEU A 122 -3.81 -7.36 -2.69
N SER A 123 -4.90 -6.86 -3.27
CA SER A 123 -4.91 -5.64 -4.09
C SER A 123 -4.40 -4.43 -3.29
N MET A 124 -4.91 -4.24 -2.07
CA MET A 124 -4.47 -3.19 -1.16
C MET A 124 -2.98 -3.35 -0.79
N VAL A 125 -2.55 -4.58 -0.47
CA VAL A 125 -1.13 -4.85 -0.15
C VAL A 125 -0.24 -4.46 -1.33
N VAL A 126 -0.52 -4.96 -2.53
CA VAL A 126 0.33 -4.71 -3.71
C VAL A 126 0.34 -3.23 -4.07
N GLU A 127 -0.80 -2.54 -3.99
CA GLU A 127 -0.88 -1.09 -4.22
C GLU A 127 -0.01 -0.30 -3.24
N ALA A 128 -0.05 -0.64 -1.94
CA ALA A 128 0.80 -0.01 -0.93
C ALA A 128 2.30 -0.26 -1.18
N LEU A 129 2.68 -1.46 -1.66
CA LEU A 129 4.06 -1.77 -2.01
C LEU A 129 4.52 -0.94 -3.22
N VAL A 130 3.69 -0.83 -4.27
CA VAL A 130 3.99 -0.05 -5.48
C VAL A 130 4.08 1.44 -5.15
N ASP A 131 3.13 2.00 -4.39
CA ASP A 131 3.14 3.41 -3.94
C ASP A 131 4.42 3.74 -3.14
N ALA A 132 4.76 2.89 -2.18
CA ALA A 132 5.95 3.08 -1.36
C ALA A 132 7.25 2.99 -2.18
N SER A 133 7.31 2.06 -3.14
CA SER A 133 8.47 1.87 -4.01
C SER A 133 8.61 2.95 -5.09
N GLY A 134 7.50 3.59 -5.50
CA GLY A 134 7.48 4.66 -6.51
C GLY A 134 7.77 6.06 -5.98
N ARG A 135 8.16 6.21 -4.72
CA ARG A 135 8.49 7.50 -4.11
C ARG A 135 9.65 8.17 -4.82
N ASP A 136 9.65 9.49 -4.77
CA ASP A 136 10.70 10.35 -5.34
C ASP A 136 10.94 10.12 -6.84
N GLY A 137 9.95 9.55 -7.53
CA GLY A 137 10.05 9.27 -8.96
C GLY A 137 10.89 8.04 -9.30
N ALA A 138 11.16 7.16 -8.33
CA ALA A 138 11.87 5.91 -8.58
C ALA A 138 11.08 5.00 -9.53
N PRO A 139 11.75 4.33 -10.49
CA PRO A 139 11.12 3.31 -11.32
C PRO A 139 10.77 2.09 -10.46
N VAL A 140 9.56 1.56 -10.64
CA VAL A 140 9.07 0.41 -9.88
C VAL A 140 9.12 -0.84 -10.73
N ARG A 141 9.67 -1.93 -10.17
CA ARG A 141 9.66 -3.26 -10.76
C ARG A 141 8.94 -4.24 -9.85
N VAL A 142 7.90 -4.87 -10.38
CA VAL A 142 7.18 -5.96 -9.72
C VAL A 142 7.57 -7.27 -10.37
N GLU A 143 8.08 -8.20 -9.59
CA GLU A 143 8.54 -9.51 -10.07
C GLU A 143 7.98 -10.65 -9.20
N ALA A 144 7.59 -11.75 -9.84
CA ALA A 144 7.21 -12.96 -9.12
C ALA A 144 8.26 -14.05 -9.32
N SER A 145 8.63 -14.72 -8.25
CA SER A 145 9.61 -15.81 -8.26
C SER A 145 9.13 -16.96 -7.39
N ALA A 146 9.57 -18.17 -7.75
CA ALA A 146 9.35 -19.36 -6.94
C ALA A 146 10.72 -19.84 -6.42
N ALA A 147 10.90 -19.88 -5.11
CA ALA A 147 12.12 -20.37 -4.50
C ALA A 147 11.79 -21.32 -3.35
N GLY A 148 12.34 -22.53 -3.35
CA GLY A 148 12.15 -23.51 -2.27
C GLY A 148 10.67 -23.95 -2.11
N GLY A 149 9.87 -23.94 -3.18
CA GLY A 149 8.44 -24.27 -3.13
C GLY A 149 7.55 -23.14 -2.60
N ALA A 150 8.12 -22.00 -2.23
CA ALA A 150 7.38 -20.80 -1.84
C ALA A 150 7.30 -19.82 -3.01
N LEU A 151 6.13 -19.25 -3.24
CA LEU A 151 5.96 -18.16 -4.19
C LEU A 151 6.28 -16.84 -3.49
N ARG A 152 6.93 -15.93 -4.19
CA ARG A 152 7.28 -14.59 -3.70
C ARG A 152 6.92 -13.54 -4.73
N LEU A 153 6.37 -12.44 -4.26
CA LEU A 153 6.20 -11.22 -5.03
C LEU A 153 7.15 -10.18 -4.48
N GLY A 154 8.12 -9.78 -5.29
CA GLY A 154 9.06 -8.70 -4.98
C GLY A 154 8.64 -7.41 -5.66
N VAL A 155 8.67 -6.29 -4.94
CA VAL A 155 8.48 -4.94 -5.46
C VAL A 155 9.75 -4.16 -5.15
N ARG A 156 10.44 -3.71 -6.21
CA ARG A 156 11.69 -2.93 -6.11
C ARG A 156 11.46 -1.48 -6.53
N GLY A 157 12.16 -0.57 -5.87
CA GLY A 157 12.09 0.85 -6.17
C GLY A 157 12.81 1.68 -5.12
N ALA A 158 12.16 2.72 -4.60
CA ALA A 158 12.74 3.55 -3.54
C ALA A 158 13.07 2.73 -2.29
N SER A 159 14.22 3.03 -1.68
CA SER A 159 14.66 2.36 -0.46
C SER A 159 13.72 2.62 0.72
N GLN A 160 13.45 1.57 1.48
CA GLN A 160 12.59 1.62 2.65
C GLN A 160 13.43 1.53 3.94
N PRO A 161 13.04 2.24 5.01
CA PRO A 161 13.71 2.06 6.30
C PRO A 161 13.43 0.65 6.86
N PRO A 162 14.36 0.08 7.65
CA PRO A 162 14.24 -1.30 8.18
C PRO A 162 12.96 -1.56 8.98
N ASP A 163 12.40 -0.50 9.56
CA ASP A 163 11.19 -0.54 10.39
C ASP A 163 9.93 -0.02 9.66
N ALA A 164 9.96 0.04 8.31
CA ALA A 164 8.85 0.56 7.49
C ALA A 164 7.53 -0.20 7.68
N LEU A 165 7.61 -1.47 8.07
CA LEU A 165 6.47 -2.37 8.27
C LEU A 165 5.96 -2.37 9.72
N ASP A 166 6.70 -1.76 10.64
CA ASP A 166 6.36 -1.77 12.06
C ASP A 166 5.41 -0.62 12.41
N LEU A 167 4.52 -0.90 13.36
CA LEU A 167 3.76 0.17 14.00
C LEU A 167 4.71 1.16 14.68
N PRO A 168 4.55 2.47 14.46
CA PRO A 168 5.40 3.47 15.09
C PRO A 168 5.28 3.37 16.61
N ARG A 169 6.42 3.18 17.28
CA ARG A 169 6.49 3.24 18.75
C ARG A 169 6.51 4.68 19.22
N LYS A 170 5.90 4.95 20.38
CA LYS A 170 5.90 6.27 21.01
C LYS A 170 7.33 6.78 21.16
N GLY A 171 7.66 7.94 20.60
CA GLY A 171 8.99 8.57 20.66
C GLY A 171 9.92 8.29 19.46
N THR A 172 9.55 7.42 18.51
CA THR A 172 10.37 7.15 17.32
C THR A 172 9.97 7.96 16.09
N LEU A 173 8.99 8.84 16.21
CA LEU A 173 8.62 9.79 15.17
C LEU A 173 9.65 10.93 15.14
N SER A 174 10.83 10.67 14.62
CA SER A 174 11.71 11.76 14.21
C SER A 174 11.07 12.43 12.98
N ALA A 175 11.02 13.76 13.03
CA ALA A 175 10.37 14.64 12.04
C ALA A 175 11.01 14.60 10.64
N GLY A 176 11.48 13.46 10.16
CA GLY A 176 12.23 13.32 8.91
C GLY A 176 12.08 12.02 8.15
N SER A 177 11.40 11.02 8.72
CA SER A 177 11.18 9.76 7.98
C SER A 177 9.68 9.55 7.78
N PRO A 178 9.12 9.88 6.61
CA PRO A 178 7.74 9.56 6.29
C PRO A 178 7.60 8.04 6.17
N ARG A 179 7.14 7.40 7.24
CA ARG A 179 6.71 6.00 7.18
C ARG A 179 5.35 5.96 6.47
N PRO A 180 5.22 5.21 5.40
CA PRO A 180 3.93 5.10 4.74
C PRO A 180 2.97 4.30 5.62
N LEU A 181 1.87 4.89 6.03
CA LEU A 181 0.78 4.17 6.71
C LEU A 181 0.37 2.95 5.87
N GLY A 182 0.34 3.09 4.55
CA GLY A 182 0.05 2.00 3.62
C GLY A 182 0.89 0.74 3.86
N LEU A 183 2.20 0.84 4.15
CA LEU A 183 3.03 -0.34 4.42
C LEU A 183 2.69 -1.02 5.75
N VAL A 184 2.37 -0.25 6.79
CA VAL A 184 1.92 -0.80 8.08
C VAL A 184 0.61 -1.57 7.90
N MET A 185 -0.30 -0.99 7.11
CA MET A 185 -1.57 -1.61 6.76
C MET A 185 -1.39 -2.86 5.91
N ALA A 186 -0.52 -2.80 4.90
CA ALA A 186 -0.16 -3.94 4.08
C ALA A 186 0.41 -5.09 4.93
N SER A 187 1.24 -4.77 5.93
CA SER A 187 1.76 -5.76 6.87
C SER A 187 0.65 -6.43 7.69
N ALA A 188 -0.35 -5.68 8.15
CA ALA A 188 -1.49 -6.24 8.88
C ALA A 188 -2.36 -7.13 7.98
N ALA A 189 -2.67 -6.69 6.76
CA ALA A 189 -3.45 -7.46 5.79
C ALA A 189 -2.72 -8.73 5.32
N ALA A 190 -1.42 -8.64 5.06
CA ALA A 190 -0.60 -9.81 4.72
C ALA A 190 -0.68 -10.86 5.83
N ARG A 191 -0.51 -10.44 7.09
CA ARG A 191 -0.64 -11.33 8.25
C ARG A 191 -2.02 -11.96 8.38
N ALA A 192 -3.09 -11.20 8.12
CA ALA A 192 -4.46 -11.73 8.14
C ALA A 192 -4.67 -12.84 7.09
N MET A 193 -3.98 -12.75 5.94
CA MET A 193 -3.95 -13.81 4.92
C MET A 193 -2.95 -14.93 5.19
N GLY A 194 -2.21 -14.89 6.31
CA GLY A 194 -1.15 -15.86 6.61
C GLY A 194 0.13 -15.66 5.76
N LEU A 195 0.32 -14.49 5.16
CA LEU A 195 1.46 -14.15 4.33
C LEU A 195 2.53 -13.41 5.14
N ALA A 196 3.80 -13.57 4.72
CA ALA A 196 4.91 -12.82 5.30
C ALA A 196 5.28 -11.64 4.40
N LEU A 197 5.28 -10.42 4.96
CA LEU A 197 5.79 -9.23 4.29
C LEU A 197 7.11 -8.81 4.93
N ARG A 198 8.12 -8.54 4.10
CA ARG A 198 9.47 -8.13 4.50
C ARG A 198 9.90 -6.88 3.74
N ALA A 199 10.73 -6.07 4.37
CA ALA A 199 11.40 -4.93 3.75
C ALA A 199 12.91 -5.12 3.90
N ASP A 200 13.64 -5.02 2.80
CA ASP A 200 15.09 -5.10 2.74
C ASP A 200 15.63 -4.08 1.74
N GLY A 201 16.00 -2.90 2.23
CA GLY A 201 16.45 -1.79 1.41
C GLY A 201 15.43 -1.41 0.33
N GLU A 202 15.77 -1.64 -0.94
CA GLU A 202 14.93 -1.32 -2.10
C GLU A 202 13.89 -2.41 -2.42
N LEU A 203 13.90 -3.54 -1.70
CA LEU A 203 13.01 -4.67 -1.92
C LEU A 203 11.94 -4.76 -0.84
N LEU A 204 10.68 -4.73 -1.27
CA LEU A 204 9.53 -5.17 -0.49
C LEU A 204 9.11 -6.54 -0.99
N GLU A 205 9.09 -7.55 -0.14
CA GLU A 205 8.81 -8.94 -0.51
C GLU A 205 7.60 -9.48 0.23
N LEU A 206 6.60 -9.94 -0.51
CA LEU A 206 5.45 -10.68 -0.02
C LEU A 206 5.64 -12.17 -0.33
N ALA A 207 5.61 -13.02 0.69
CA ALA A 207 5.89 -14.45 0.55
C ALA A 207 4.69 -15.31 0.97
N TRP A 208 4.34 -16.30 0.14
CA TRP A 208 3.37 -17.35 0.43
C TRP A 208 4.10 -18.53 1.06
N PRO A 209 3.51 -19.20 2.06
CA PRO A 209 4.10 -20.39 2.64
C PRO A 209 4.21 -21.54 1.60
N ALA A 210 5.22 -22.38 1.73
CA ALA A 210 5.49 -23.46 0.77
C ALA A 210 4.31 -24.43 0.56
N SER A 211 3.45 -24.61 1.56
CA SER A 211 2.23 -25.45 1.45
C SER A 211 1.18 -24.90 0.51
N ALA A 212 1.15 -23.59 0.27
CA ALA A 212 0.18 -22.94 -0.60
C ALA A 212 0.49 -23.13 -2.10
N ALA A 213 1.70 -23.53 -2.46
CA ALA A 213 2.12 -23.77 -3.85
C ALA A 213 1.78 -25.18 -4.37
N ALA A 214 1.31 -26.08 -3.49
CA ALA A 214 1.12 -27.51 -3.83
C ALA A 214 -0.27 -27.86 -4.40
N GLU A 215 -1.25 -26.97 -4.32
CA GLU A 215 -2.57 -27.21 -4.94
C GLU A 215 -2.60 -26.75 -6.40
N ARG A 216 -1.83 -27.46 -7.27
CA ARG A 216 -2.14 -27.49 -8.70
C ARG A 216 -3.39 -28.34 -8.87
N PRO A 217 -4.50 -27.86 -9.48
CA PRO A 217 -5.59 -28.73 -9.86
C PRO A 217 -5.00 -29.80 -10.80
N GLY A 218 -5.11 -31.05 -10.35
CA GLY A 218 -4.62 -32.21 -11.08
C GLY A 218 -5.19 -32.23 -12.49
N THR A 219 -4.33 -32.32 -13.49
CA THR A 219 -4.67 -32.78 -14.82
C THR A 219 -5.14 -34.23 -14.69
N SER A 220 -6.44 -34.40 -14.47
CA SER A 220 -7.10 -35.67 -14.77
C SER A 220 -7.12 -35.81 -16.28
N HIS A 221 -6.24 -36.62 -16.81
CA HIS A 221 -6.44 -37.20 -18.15
C HIS A 221 -7.14 -38.54 -17.97
N PRO A 222 -8.21 -38.80 -18.74
CA PRO A 222 -8.77 -40.14 -18.92
C PRO A 222 -7.87 -41.05 -19.75
#